data_a89b751730b685505bd467b13383c273
#
_entry.id   a89b751730b685505bd467b13383c273
#
_cell.length_a   1.000
_cell.length_b   1.000
_cell.length_c   1.000
_cell.angle_alpha   90.00
_cell.angle_beta   90.00
_cell.angle_gamma   90.00
#
_symmetry.space_group_name_H-M   'P 1'
#
loop_
_entity.id
_entity.type
_entity.pdbx_description
1 polymer ?
#
loop_
_entity_poly.entity_id
_entity_poly.type
_entity_poly.pdbx_seq_one_letter_code
_entity_poly.pdbx_strand_id
1 'polypeptide(L)'
;MVGGYSTGHAPTSLPDAVNCKTVVLNTMELLSSIRRNLLLRPFRTVIVDDVRRWRGIDLMVVAWHIARAIEKTSNAPRIGILLPTSGAFPAATIAAWTLGRTIVPINFLLSRSDLEYVARDAGLDAVITIGPMLDFIGGSIPGLTEIRLDQMKFKGIPPVRMTNPLQRDDVAVVLYTSGTSGRPKGVMLTGGNIGANVRQAAEWVDFGSADMILGVLPQFHSFGLTVLTMLPLATGARAVYTARFVPRKLVELAKEHKPTALVAIPSMYNALRLLKDADKQDFASLRFVVSGGEPLPAAVYDGFHEKFGIEINEGYGLTETAPVTNWCRPHEQRQKCVGKALPGIDQRIVGPDGKVLGPNEDGEVRMKGPNIMKGYLNLPDETAAVFDEQGYFKTGDMGRLDEQGFLAITGRIKEMLIIGGENVFPREIEEVLNRHESVKDSAVIGMHDGMRGEVALAFVEVKEGATFDEQALKAWCREHIAGFKVPRDIRLIKELPRNPTGKIMRRKLSPEVQSEA
;
A
#
# COMPACT_ATOMS: atom_id res chain seq x y z
N MET A 1 23.00 57.63 42.94
CA MET A 1 22.64 56.64 43.95
C MET A 1 21.82 55.57 43.28
N VAL A 2 22.49 54.57 42.90
CA VAL A 2 22.28 53.14 42.97
C VAL A 2 20.86 52.65 42.61
N GLY A 3 20.73 52.15 41.41
CA GLY A 3 19.62 51.42 40.88
C GLY A 3 19.85 49.90 40.99
N GLY A 4 18.80 49.18 41.34
CA GLY A 4 18.76 47.74 41.43
C GLY A 4 18.36 47.10 40.11
N TYR A 5 19.16 46.19 39.62
CA TYR A 5 18.86 45.29 38.49
C TYR A 5 18.00 44.13 38.99
N SER A 6 16.83 43.97 38.42
CA SER A 6 15.97 42.78 38.55
C SER A 6 16.34 41.75 37.51
N THR A 7 16.76 40.58 37.96
CA THR A 7 17.09 39.40 37.16
C THR A 7 15.84 38.74 36.60
N GLY A 8 15.81 38.60 35.25
CA GLY A 8 14.77 37.88 34.54
C GLY A 8 14.79 36.38 34.85
N HIS A 9 13.66 35.82 35.16
CA HIS A 9 13.41 34.40 35.26
C HIS A 9 13.42 33.77 33.82
N ALA A 10 14.25 32.78 33.64
CA ALA A 10 14.19 31.86 32.52
C ALA A 10 12.90 31.02 32.63
N PRO A 11 12.23 30.68 31.52
CA PRO A 11 11.07 29.81 31.57
C PRO A 11 11.47 28.38 31.90
N THR A 12 10.82 27.86 32.90
CA THR A 12 10.91 26.51 33.44
C THR A 12 10.65 25.45 32.36
N SER A 13 11.51 24.47 32.40
CA SER A 13 11.47 23.14 31.77
C SER A 13 10.11 22.63 31.37
N LEU A 14 10.02 22.13 30.14
CA LEU A 14 8.96 21.26 29.62
C LEU A 14 8.75 20.07 30.58
N PRO A 15 7.51 19.64 30.82
CA PRO A 15 7.25 18.48 31.65
C PRO A 15 7.82 17.22 31.00
N ASP A 16 8.51 16.46 31.84
CA ASP A 16 9.14 15.20 31.50
C ASP A 16 8.20 14.24 30.78
N ALA A 17 8.79 13.59 29.80
CA ALA A 17 8.29 12.49 29.02
C ALA A 17 7.26 11.62 29.75
N VAL A 18 6.07 11.55 29.20
CA VAL A 18 5.12 10.48 29.46
C VAL A 18 5.85 9.17 29.15
N ASN A 19 6.09 8.40 30.17
CA ASN A 19 6.72 7.10 30.16
C ASN A 19 5.78 6.10 29.45
N CYS A 20 5.68 6.24 28.12
CA CYS A 20 5.04 5.26 27.26
C CYS A 20 5.96 4.02 27.32
N LYS A 21 5.50 2.97 27.98
CA LYS A 21 6.12 1.65 27.89
C LYS A 21 6.06 1.22 26.44
N THR A 22 6.99 1.71 25.65
CA THR A 22 7.27 1.27 24.29
C THR A 22 7.48 -0.22 24.41
N VAL A 23 6.54 -0.98 23.90
CA VAL A 23 6.73 -2.41 23.67
C VAL A 23 7.86 -2.47 22.68
N VAL A 24 9.08 -2.63 23.18
CA VAL A 24 10.27 -2.84 22.36
C VAL A 24 9.97 -4.10 21.57
N LEU A 25 9.46 -3.92 20.36
CA LEU A 25 9.46 -4.95 19.32
C LEU A 25 10.94 -5.11 18.94
N ASN A 26 11.70 -5.75 19.84
CA ASN A 26 13.03 -6.14 19.53
C ASN A 26 12.99 -6.93 18.23
N THR A 27 13.93 -6.74 17.38
CA THR A 27 14.10 -7.26 16.02
C THR A 27 13.97 -8.78 15.88
N MET A 28 13.77 -9.51 16.95
CA MET A 28 13.39 -10.90 16.97
C MET A 28 11.86 -10.96 16.88
N GLU A 29 11.39 -11.28 15.65
CA GLU A 29 10.29 -12.17 15.56
C GLU A 29 8.92 -11.50 15.53
N LEU A 30 8.63 -10.93 14.39
CA LEU A 30 7.26 -10.54 14.06
C LEU A 30 6.25 -11.63 14.46
N LEU A 31 6.56 -12.91 14.17
CA LEU A 31 5.74 -14.04 14.56
C LEU A 31 5.62 -14.20 16.09
N SER A 32 6.72 -14.00 16.85
CA SER A 32 6.69 -14.10 18.31
C SER A 32 5.84 -12.98 18.92
N SER A 33 5.94 -11.76 18.40
CA SER A 33 5.08 -10.65 18.83
C SER A 33 3.61 -10.92 18.56
N ILE A 34 3.28 -11.41 17.37
CA ILE A 34 1.91 -11.81 17.00
C ILE A 34 1.40 -12.88 17.95
N ARG A 35 2.14 -13.98 18.13
CA ARG A 35 1.74 -15.07 19.04
C ARG A 35 1.57 -14.61 20.48
N ARG A 36 2.52 -13.82 20.98
CA ARG A 36 2.44 -13.26 22.33
C ARG A 36 1.14 -12.49 22.52
N ASN A 37 0.79 -11.59 21.60
CA ASN A 37 -0.43 -10.80 21.70
C ASN A 37 -1.70 -11.66 21.62
N LEU A 38 -1.72 -12.68 20.76
CA LEU A 38 -2.84 -13.61 20.62
C LEU A 38 -3.04 -14.48 21.87
N LEU A 39 -1.94 -14.92 22.51
CA LEU A 39 -1.99 -15.82 23.66
C LEU A 39 -2.10 -15.09 25.00
N LEU A 40 -1.64 -13.84 25.13
CA LEU A 40 -1.86 -13.04 26.34
C LEU A 40 -3.34 -12.69 26.55
N ARG A 41 -4.11 -12.58 25.47
CA ARG A 41 -5.55 -12.29 25.53
C ARG A 41 -6.33 -13.25 24.62
N PRO A 42 -6.31 -14.56 24.90
CA PRO A 42 -6.76 -15.60 23.97
C PRO A 42 -8.24 -15.50 23.59
N PHE A 43 -9.07 -14.98 24.48
CA PHE A 43 -10.52 -14.86 24.26
C PHE A 43 -10.94 -13.48 23.71
N ARG A 44 -10.01 -12.51 23.60
CA ARG A 44 -10.30 -11.23 22.98
C ARG A 44 -10.52 -11.39 21.48
N THR A 45 -11.59 -10.79 20.96
CA THR A 45 -11.78 -10.66 19.51
C THR A 45 -10.68 -9.76 18.95
N VAL A 46 -9.87 -10.29 18.05
CA VAL A 46 -8.73 -9.60 17.40
C VAL A 46 -9.03 -9.23 15.96
N ILE A 47 -9.86 -10.03 15.28
CA ILE A 47 -10.31 -9.76 13.91
C ILE A 47 -11.83 -9.97 13.85
N VAL A 48 -12.49 -9.09 13.10
CA VAL A 48 -13.86 -9.27 12.62
C VAL A 48 -13.79 -9.26 11.09
N ASP A 49 -14.35 -10.28 10.45
CA ASP A 49 -14.47 -10.32 8.99
C ASP A 49 -15.92 -10.61 8.57
N ASP A 50 -16.14 -10.71 7.26
CA ASP A 50 -17.48 -10.94 6.69
C ASP A 50 -18.14 -12.25 7.15
N VAL A 51 -17.37 -13.20 7.72
CA VAL A 51 -17.83 -14.54 8.08
C VAL A 51 -17.99 -14.70 9.57
N ARG A 52 -17.05 -14.16 10.38
CA ARG A 52 -17.03 -14.40 11.83
C ARG A 52 -16.16 -13.42 12.60
N ARG A 53 -16.29 -13.49 13.91
CA ARG A 53 -15.36 -12.88 14.88
C ARG A 53 -14.28 -13.90 15.25
N TRP A 54 -13.01 -13.50 15.14
CA TRP A 54 -11.84 -14.32 15.45
C TRP A 54 -11.25 -13.87 16.78
N ARG A 55 -11.21 -14.78 17.74
CA ARG A 55 -10.45 -14.56 18.98
C ARG A 55 -8.99 -14.97 18.78
N GLY A 56 -8.11 -14.52 19.66
CA GLY A 56 -6.69 -14.88 19.59
C GLY A 56 -6.48 -16.41 19.54
N ILE A 57 -7.20 -17.16 20.39
CA ILE A 57 -7.12 -18.62 20.41
C ILE A 57 -7.67 -19.26 19.13
N ASP A 58 -8.71 -18.69 18.52
CA ASP A 58 -9.27 -19.22 17.27
C ASP A 58 -8.24 -19.15 16.13
N LEU A 59 -7.52 -18.03 16.01
CA LEU A 59 -6.44 -17.89 15.02
C LEU A 59 -5.33 -18.91 15.24
N MET A 60 -4.92 -19.12 16.50
CA MET A 60 -3.86 -20.06 16.82
C MET A 60 -4.26 -21.52 16.55
N VAL A 61 -5.46 -21.93 16.96
CA VAL A 61 -5.95 -23.31 16.73
C VAL A 61 -6.11 -23.59 15.24
N VAL A 62 -6.68 -22.65 14.49
CA VAL A 62 -6.81 -22.77 13.02
C VAL A 62 -5.44 -22.82 12.37
N ALA A 63 -4.48 -21.98 12.80
CA ALA A 63 -3.12 -22.01 12.29
C ALA A 63 -2.44 -23.37 12.53
N TRP A 64 -2.60 -23.99 13.70
CA TRP A 64 -2.03 -25.33 13.96
C TRP A 64 -2.67 -26.44 13.11
N HIS A 65 -3.98 -26.35 12.84
CA HIS A 65 -4.62 -27.27 11.88
C HIS A 65 -4.07 -27.11 10.48
N ILE A 66 -3.91 -25.87 10.02
CA ILE A 66 -3.34 -25.56 8.71
C ILE A 66 -1.88 -26.04 8.64
N ALA A 67 -1.06 -25.79 9.68
CA ALA A 67 0.32 -26.25 9.74
C ALA A 67 0.41 -27.78 9.57
N ARG A 68 -0.45 -28.53 10.27
CA ARG A 68 -0.54 -30.00 10.10
C ARG A 68 -0.93 -30.40 8.67
N ALA A 69 -1.80 -29.63 8.03
CA ALA A 69 -2.17 -29.90 6.63
C ALA A 69 -1.00 -29.61 5.68
N ILE A 70 -0.28 -28.50 5.87
CA ILE A 70 0.93 -28.17 5.08
C ILE A 70 1.95 -29.29 5.17
N GLU A 71 2.30 -29.77 6.38
CA GLU A 71 3.28 -30.85 6.57
C GLU A 71 2.93 -32.15 5.86
N LYS A 72 1.63 -32.43 5.71
CA LYS A 72 1.16 -33.64 5.03
C LYS A 72 1.15 -33.50 3.51
N THR A 73 1.08 -32.27 3.02
CA THR A 73 0.80 -31.98 1.60
C THR A 73 2.01 -31.48 0.85
N SER A 74 2.90 -30.73 1.52
CA SER A 74 4.00 -30.02 0.87
C SER A 74 5.32 -30.19 1.59
N ASN A 75 6.38 -30.37 0.80
CA ASN A 75 7.76 -30.32 1.28
C ASN A 75 8.51 -29.08 0.74
N ALA A 76 7.89 -28.28 -0.12
CA ALA A 76 8.51 -27.09 -0.70
C ALA A 76 8.82 -26.03 0.37
N PRO A 77 9.88 -25.24 0.23
CA PRO A 77 10.22 -24.18 1.17
C PRO A 77 9.23 -23.02 1.14
N ARG A 78 8.37 -22.97 0.14
CA ARG A 78 7.36 -21.92 -0.05
C ARG A 78 5.97 -22.53 -0.16
N ILE A 79 4.96 -21.77 0.31
CA ILE A 79 3.57 -22.17 0.24
C ILE A 79 2.71 -21.03 -0.33
N GLY A 80 1.85 -21.35 -1.29
CA GLY A 80 0.91 -20.39 -1.87
C GLY A 80 -0.25 -20.10 -0.91
N ILE A 81 -0.71 -18.85 -0.85
CA ILE A 81 -1.93 -18.45 -0.16
C ILE A 81 -2.85 -17.74 -1.15
N LEU A 82 -3.95 -18.38 -1.48
CA LEU A 82 -5.01 -17.90 -2.38
C LEU A 82 -6.31 -17.77 -1.58
N LEU A 83 -6.40 -16.72 -0.77
CA LEU A 83 -7.52 -16.46 0.13
C LEU A 83 -8.05 -15.02 -0.04
N PRO A 84 -9.34 -14.80 0.19
CA PRO A 84 -9.87 -13.43 0.28
C PRO A 84 -9.37 -12.73 1.54
N THR A 85 -9.50 -11.41 1.60
CA THR A 85 -9.23 -10.62 2.81
C THR A 85 -10.13 -11.10 3.95
N SER A 86 -9.52 -11.76 4.94
CA SER A 86 -10.23 -12.41 6.05
C SER A 86 -9.26 -12.80 7.17
N GLY A 87 -9.78 -13.28 8.31
CA GLY A 87 -8.98 -13.86 9.39
C GLY A 87 -8.33 -15.20 9.04
N ALA A 88 -8.77 -15.87 7.98
CA ALA A 88 -8.12 -17.10 7.49
C ALA A 88 -6.74 -16.84 6.91
N PHE A 89 -6.52 -15.68 6.29
CA PHE A 89 -5.22 -15.31 5.72
C PHE A 89 -4.11 -15.21 6.79
N PRO A 90 -4.23 -14.44 7.88
CA PRO A 90 -3.23 -14.44 8.95
C PRO A 90 -3.08 -15.78 9.63
N ALA A 91 -4.15 -16.60 9.77
CA ALA A 91 -4.03 -17.96 10.30
C ALA A 91 -3.16 -18.84 9.40
N ALA A 92 -3.32 -18.77 8.07
CA ALA A 92 -2.48 -19.46 7.09
C ALA A 92 -1.04 -18.97 7.14
N THR A 93 -0.82 -17.65 7.29
CA THR A 93 0.52 -17.05 7.43
C THR A 93 1.22 -17.55 8.70
N ILE A 94 0.55 -17.52 9.85
CA ILE A 94 1.09 -18.03 11.13
C ILE A 94 1.44 -19.51 10.99
N ALA A 95 0.60 -20.30 10.32
CA ALA A 95 0.84 -21.73 10.09
C ALA A 95 2.13 -21.97 9.28
N ALA A 96 2.26 -21.29 8.15
CA ALA A 96 3.43 -21.40 7.27
C ALA A 96 4.72 -20.97 7.98
N TRP A 97 4.71 -19.81 8.65
CA TRP A 97 5.88 -19.31 9.38
C TRP A 97 6.28 -20.19 10.57
N THR A 98 5.31 -20.83 11.22
CA THR A 98 5.57 -21.81 12.30
C THR A 98 6.38 -23.01 11.79
N LEU A 99 6.27 -23.33 10.51
CA LEU A 99 6.99 -24.41 9.84
C LEU A 99 8.24 -23.93 9.12
N GLY A 100 8.60 -22.64 9.22
CA GLY A 100 9.74 -22.06 8.49
C GLY A 100 9.50 -21.91 6.99
N ARG A 101 8.24 -21.87 6.57
CA ARG A 101 7.89 -21.73 5.14
C ARG A 101 7.70 -20.27 4.78
N THR A 102 8.27 -19.85 3.67
CA THR A 102 7.98 -18.56 3.03
C THR A 102 6.57 -18.58 2.45
N ILE A 103 5.75 -17.58 2.74
CA ILE A 103 4.45 -17.45 2.09
C ILE A 103 4.58 -16.74 0.74
N VAL A 104 3.74 -17.17 -0.21
CA VAL A 104 3.55 -16.51 -1.50
C VAL A 104 2.07 -16.14 -1.62
N PRO A 105 1.68 -14.93 -1.16
CA PRO A 105 0.33 -14.43 -1.36
C PRO A 105 0.03 -14.29 -2.85
N ILE A 106 -0.96 -15.05 -3.34
CA ILE A 106 -1.30 -15.09 -4.77
C ILE A 106 -2.33 -14.01 -5.06
N ASN A 107 -1.97 -13.09 -5.94
CA ASN A 107 -2.89 -12.09 -6.46
C ASN A 107 -3.88 -12.75 -7.44
N PHE A 108 -5.08 -13.06 -6.95
CA PHE A 108 -6.15 -13.73 -7.71
C PHE A 108 -6.75 -12.89 -8.85
N LEU A 109 -6.28 -11.69 -9.03
CA LEU A 109 -6.72 -10.76 -10.07
C LEU A 109 -5.77 -10.75 -11.28
N LEU A 110 -4.70 -11.54 -11.21
CA LEU A 110 -3.80 -11.79 -12.34
C LEU A 110 -4.48 -12.65 -13.41
N SER A 111 -3.95 -12.56 -14.63
CA SER A 111 -4.36 -13.48 -15.70
C SER A 111 -4.02 -14.93 -15.35
N ARG A 112 -4.73 -15.88 -15.98
CA ARG A 112 -4.46 -17.30 -15.76
C ARG A 112 -3.00 -17.66 -16.02
N SER A 113 -2.43 -17.15 -17.11
CA SER A 113 -1.02 -17.35 -17.47
C SER A 113 -0.05 -16.79 -16.44
N ASP A 114 -0.38 -15.64 -15.84
CA ASP A 114 0.44 -15.03 -14.79
C ASP A 114 0.35 -15.82 -13.47
N LEU A 115 -0.82 -16.36 -13.13
CA LEU A 115 -1.00 -17.24 -11.96
C LEU A 115 -0.14 -18.49 -12.07
N GLU A 116 -0.14 -19.14 -13.24
CA GLU A 116 0.70 -20.32 -13.53
C GLU A 116 2.19 -19.97 -13.54
N TYR A 117 2.54 -18.80 -14.06
CA TYR A 117 3.91 -18.29 -14.00
C TYR A 117 4.37 -18.11 -12.56
N VAL A 118 3.59 -17.40 -11.73
CA VAL A 118 3.89 -17.17 -10.31
C VAL A 118 4.09 -18.49 -9.56
N ALA A 119 3.24 -19.47 -9.79
CA ALA A 119 3.33 -20.77 -9.14
C ALA A 119 4.66 -21.50 -9.50
N ARG A 120 5.05 -21.48 -10.77
CA ARG A 120 6.30 -22.10 -11.26
C ARG A 120 7.54 -21.32 -10.78
N ASP A 121 7.55 -20.00 -10.93
CA ASP A 121 8.70 -19.16 -10.58
C ASP A 121 8.98 -19.19 -9.08
N ALA A 122 7.91 -19.20 -8.26
CA ALA A 122 8.03 -19.35 -6.81
C ALA A 122 8.35 -20.78 -6.36
N GLY A 123 8.33 -21.78 -7.25
CA GLY A 123 8.57 -23.19 -6.92
C GLY A 123 7.55 -23.74 -5.94
N LEU A 124 6.27 -23.41 -6.13
CA LEU A 124 5.18 -23.91 -5.30
C LEU A 124 4.81 -25.34 -5.70
N ASP A 125 4.49 -26.16 -4.70
CA ASP A 125 3.88 -27.49 -4.85
C ASP A 125 2.48 -27.57 -4.24
N ALA A 126 2.12 -26.59 -3.40
CA ALA A 126 0.80 -26.53 -2.79
C ALA A 126 0.32 -25.08 -2.58
N VAL A 127 -1.00 -24.94 -2.47
CA VAL A 127 -1.69 -23.66 -2.20
C VAL A 127 -2.79 -23.84 -1.15
N ILE A 128 -2.82 -22.92 -0.19
CA ILE A 128 -3.89 -22.82 0.81
C ILE A 128 -5.00 -21.97 0.19
N THR A 129 -6.21 -22.54 0.08
CA THR A 129 -7.31 -21.90 -0.63
C THR A 129 -8.69 -22.33 -0.11
N ILE A 130 -9.73 -21.81 -0.74
CA ILE A 130 -11.14 -22.20 -0.58
C ILE A 130 -11.79 -22.36 -1.96
N GLY A 131 -12.88 -23.14 -2.05
CA GLY A 131 -13.61 -23.38 -3.31
C GLY A 131 -13.97 -22.12 -4.08
N PRO A 132 -14.63 -21.14 -3.46
CA PRO A 132 -15.00 -19.91 -4.13
C PRO A 132 -13.84 -19.14 -4.76
N MET A 133 -12.61 -19.28 -4.24
CA MET A 133 -11.44 -18.64 -4.84
C MET A 133 -10.96 -19.38 -6.09
N LEU A 134 -11.03 -20.72 -6.09
CA LEU A 134 -10.74 -21.52 -7.27
C LEU A 134 -11.75 -21.23 -8.39
N ASP A 135 -13.04 -21.18 -8.04
CA ASP A 135 -14.09 -20.82 -9.00
C ASP A 135 -13.84 -19.43 -9.60
N PHE A 136 -13.44 -18.47 -8.76
CA PHE A 136 -13.14 -17.10 -9.19
C PHE A 136 -11.98 -17.02 -10.19
N ILE A 137 -10.92 -17.82 -10.03
CA ILE A 137 -9.75 -17.85 -10.94
C ILE A 137 -9.91 -18.83 -12.10
N GLY A 138 -11.08 -19.45 -12.27
CA GLY A 138 -11.37 -20.40 -13.36
C GLY A 138 -10.81 -21.80 -13.15
N GLY A 139 -10.68 -22.24 -11.88
CA GLY A 139 -10.27 -23.60 -11.51
C GLY A 139 -8.88 -23.70 -10.89
N SER A 140 -8.43 -24.94 -10.65
CA SER A 140 -7.15 -25.27 -10.01
C SER A 140 -5.95 -24.78 -10.80
N ILE A 141 -4.91 -24.30 -10.12
CA ILE A 141 -3.63 -23.95 -10.77
C ILE A 141 -2.87 -25.26 -11.02
N PRO A 142 -2.46 -25.55 -12.28
CA PRO A 142 -1.76 -26.78 -12.61
C PRO A 142 -0.49 -26.99 -11.79
N GLY A 143 -0.28 -28.22 -11.33
CA GLY A 143 0.90 -28.60 -10.54
C GLY A 143 0.82 -28.25 -9.05
N LEU A 144 -0.23 -27.58 -8.57
CA LEU A 144 -0.41 -27.30 -7.15
C LEU A 144 -1.40 -28.25 -6.49
N THR A 145 -1.02 -28.79 -5.33
CA THR A 145 -1.94 -29.49 -4.45
C THR A 145 -2.72 -28.49 -3.58
N GLU A 146 -4.03 -28.65 -3.50
CA GLU A 146 -4.90 -27.71 -2.78
C GLU A 146 -5.06 -28.11 -1.31
N ILE A 147 -4.78 -27.18 -0.42
CA ILE A 147 -5.15 -27.26 1.00
C ILE A 147 -6.44 -26.47 1.18
N ARG A 148 -7.58 -27.17 1.08
CA ARG A 148 -8.92 -26.60 1.04
C ARG A 148 -9.44 -26.32 2.45
N LEU A 149 -9.40 -25.05 2.89
CA LEU A 149 -9.86 -24.66 4.24
C LEU A 149 -11.36 -24.87 4.46
N ASP A 150 -12.16 -24.72 3.42
CA ASP A 150 -13.62 -24.96 3.42
C ASP A 150 -13.99 -26.45 3.58
N GLN A 151 -13.06 -27.36 3.30
CA GLN A 151 -13.22 -28.81 3.47
C GLN A 151 -12.54 -29.35 4.74
N MET A 152 -11.74 -28.53 5.42
CA MET A 152 -11.03 -28.95 6.63
C MET A 152 -11.97 -29.09 7.82
N LYS A 153 -11.80 -30.18 8.58
CA LYS A 153 -12.49 -30.38 9.86
C LYS A 153 -11.62 -29.82 10.99
N PHE A 154 -11.95 -28.61 11.47
CA PHE A 154 -11.28 -27.97 12.62
C PHE A 154 -11.79 -28.51 13.96
N LYS A 155 -11.74 -29.86 14.15
CA LYS A 155 -12.17 -30.53 15.39
C LYS A 155 -10.96 -30.82 16.28
N GLY A 156 -11.13 -30.54 17.58
CA GLY A 156 -10.09 -30.77 18.60
C GLY A 156 -8.93 -29.75 18.48
N ILE A 157 -7.96 -29.92 19.36
CA ILE A 157 -6.72 -29.15 19.36
C ILE A 157 -5.64 -30.01 18.70
N PRO A 158 -5.11 -29.61 17.53
CA PRO A 158 -4.00 -30.34 16.91
C PRO A 158 -2.70 -30.13 17.73
N PRO A 159 -1.62 -30.87 17.43
CA PRO A 159 -0.35 -30.67 18.12
C PRO A 159 0.06 -29.20 18.13
N VAL A 160 0.25 -28.66 19.34
CA VAL A 160 0.66 -27.26 19.52
C VAL A 160 2.07 -27.08 19.01
N ARG A 161 2.26 -26.07 18.15
CA ARG A 161 3.55 -25.72 17.57
C ARG A 161 3.89 -24.29 17.93
N MET A 162 4.98 -24.13 18.66
CA MET A 162 5.46 -22.82 19.13
C MET A 162 6.86 -22.48 18.56
N THR A 163 7.36 -23.31 17.64
CA THR A 163 8.64 -23.08 16.97
C THR A 163 8.60 -21.80 16.12
N ASN A 164 9.70 -21.11 16.06
CA ASN A 164 9.94 -20.00 15.15
C ASN A 164 11.25 -20.26 14.39
N PRO A 165 11.22 -21.10 13.36
CA PRO A 165 12.42 -21.46 12.61
C PRO A 165 12.90 -20.34 11.69
N LEU A 166 12.04 -19.38 11.31
CA LEU A 166 12.45 -18.25 10.47
C LEU A 166 13.29 -17.26 11.30
N GLN A 167 14.49 -17.02 10.82
CA GLN A 167 15.37 -16.00 11.35
C GLN A 167 15.04 -14.63 10.77
N ARG A 168 15.64 -13.57 11.30
CA ARG A 168 15.41 -12.18 10.88
C ARG A 168 15.61 -11.97 9.37
N ASP A 169 16.67 -12.58 8.83
CA ASP A 169 17.14 -12.38 7.46
C ASP A 169 16.63 -13.44 6.48
N ASP A 170 15.80 -14.39 7.00
CA ASP A 170 15.12 -15.35 6.15
C ASP A 170 13.96 -14.69 5.40
N VAL A 171 13.75 -15.11 4.15
CA VAL A 171 12.62 -14.62 3.35
C VAL A 171 11.33 -15.16 3.95
N ALA A 172 10.52 -14.28 4.49
CA ALA A 172 9.24 -14.60 5.09
C ALA A 172 8.08 -14.55 4.08
N VAL A 173 8.21 -13.66 3.09
CA VAL A 173 7.18 -13.41 2.07
C VAL A 173 7.82 -13.16 0.71
N VAL A 174 7.22 -13.70 -0.36
CA VAL A 174 7.48 -13.28 -1.74
C VAL A 174 6.21 -12.68 -2.30
N LEU A 175 6.23 -11.39 -2.62
CA LEU A 175 5.11 -10.66 -3.22
C LEU A 175 5.38 -10.38 -4.69
N TYR A 176 4.48 -10.85 -5.57
CA TYR A 176 4.61 -10.60 -6.99
C TYR A 176 3.99 -9.26 -7.39
N THR A 177 4.80 -8.41 -8.02
CA THR A 177 4.38 -7.11 -8.56
C THR A 177 4.33 -7.17 -10.07
N SER A 178 3.40 -6.43 -10.68
CA SER A 178 3.37 -6.25 -12.14
C SER A 178 4.57 -5.40 -12.55
N GLY A 179 5.68 -6.05 -12.84
CA GLY A 179 6.89 -5.38 -13.33
C GLY A 179 6.66 -4.62 -14.65
N THR A 180 7.49 -3.64 -14.92
CA THR A 180 7.49 -2.87 -16.18
C THR A 180 7.95 -3.70 -17.38
N SER A 181 8.57 -4.86 -17.16
CA SER A 181 9.07 -5.79 -18.17
C SER A 181 8.04 -6.82 -18.68
N GLY A 182 6.77 -6.68 -18.28
CA GLY A 182 5.67 -7.52 -18.76
C GLY A 182 5.32 -8.72 -17.87
N ARG A 183 6.27 -9.37 -17.19
CA ARG A 183 6.01 -10.47 -16.26
C ARG A 183 6.11 -10.01 -14.81
N PRO A 184 5.28 -10.57 -13.90
CA PRO A 184 5.38 -10.28 -12.48
C PRO A 184 6.74 -10.67 -11.90
N LYS A 185 7.32 -9.82 -11.02
CA LYS A 185 8.57 -10.07 -10.29
C LYS A 185 8.28 -10.37 -8.83
N GLY A 186 8.91 -11.41 -8.29
CA GLY A 186 8.77 -11.80 -6.90
C GLY A 186 9.68 -10.98 -5.98
N VAL A 187 9.14 -10.04 -5.24
CA VAL A 187 9.85 -9.23 -4.23
C VAL A 187 10.05 -10.06 -2.97
N MET A 188 11.29 -10.31 -2.57
CA MET A 188 11.65 -11.07 -1.38
C MET A 188 11.71 -10.15 -0.15
N LEU A 189 10.77 -10.32 0.78
CA LEU A 189 10.75 -9.62 2.06
C LEU A 189 11.12 -10.56 3.20
N THR A 190 12.10 -10.16 4.00
CA THR A 190 12.48 -10.92 5.20
C THR A 190 11.54 -10.62 6.37
N GLY A 191 11.56 -11.48 7.38
CA GLY A 191 10.88 -11.20 8.66
C GLY A 191 11.37 -9.90 9.30
N GLY A 192 12.66 -9.58 9.11
CA GLY A 192 13.29 -8.34 9.55
C GLY A 192 12.75 -7.10 8.82
N ASN A 193 12.56 -7.18 7.49
CA ASN A 193 12.01 -6.05 6.70
C ASN A 193 10.60 -5.69 7.14
N ILE A 194 9.72 -6.69 7.20
CA ILE A 194 8.31 -6.49 7.60
C ILE A 194 8.22 -6.04 9.05
N GLY A 195 8.97 -6.69 9.96
CA GLY A 195 8.99 -6.34 11.38
C GLY A 195 9.50 -4.92 11.63
N ALA A 196 10.52 -4.47 10.88
CA ALA A 196 11.01 -3.10 10.94
C ALA A 196 9.91 -2.11 10.49
N ASN A 197 9.25 -2.39 9.38
CA ASN A 197 8.21 -1.49 8.86
C ASN A 197 6.97 -1.43 9.77
N VAL A 198 6.57 -2.55 10.35
CA VAL A 198 5.50 -2.58 11.37
C VAL A 198 5.86 -1.70 12.57
N ARG A 199 7.10 -1.80 13.08
CA ARG A 199 7.56 -0.97 14.19
C ARG A 199 7.61 0.50 13.80
N GLN A 200 8.23 0.83 12.66
CA GLN A 200 8.32 2.19 12.13
C GLN A 200 6.93 2.84 12.04
N ALA A 201 5.96 2.14 11.46
CA ALA A 201 4.59 2.64 11.32
C ALA A 201 3.89 2.78 12.69
N ALA A 202 4.06 1.81 13.60
CA ALA A 202 3.46 1.86 14.93
C ALA A 202 3.98 3.04 15.76
N GLU A 203 5.31 3.24 15.77
CA GLU A 203 5.96 4.34 16.50
C GLU A 203 5.61 5.71 15.90
N TRP A 204 5.49 5.78 14.56
CA TRP A 204 5.25 7.03 13.87
C TRP A 204 3.94 7.71 14.24
N VAL A 205 2.88 6.93 14.49
CA VAL A 205 1.54 7.43 14.80
C VAL A 205 1.00 6.94 16.14
N ASP A 206 1.86 6.40 17.01
CA ASP A 206 1.49 5.83 18.31
C ASP A 206 0.32 4.82 18.18
N PHE A 207 0.50 3.85 17.26
CA PHE A 207 -0.49 2.80 17.01
C PHE A 207 -0.27 1.61 17.93
N GLY A 208 -1.29 1.23 18.69
CA GLY A 208 -1.14 0.20 19.71
C GLY A 208 -2.39 -0.62 20.01
N SER A 209 -2.38 -1.32 21.13
CA SER A 209 -3.42 -2.31 21.52
C SER A 209 -4.80 -1.71 21.78
N ALA A 210 -4.91 -0.39 21.95
CA ALA A 210 -6.18 0.33 22.05
C ALA A 210 -6.84 0.53 20.69
N ASP A 211 -6.07 0.48 19.62
CA ASP A 211 -6.53 0.80 18.28
C ASP A 211 -7.32 -0.31 17.62
N MET A 212 -8.10 0.09 16.64
CA MET A 212 -8.81 -0.77 15.72
C MET A 212 -8.70 -0.21 14.30
N ILE A 213 -8.20 -1.03 13.37
CA ILE A 213 -8.09 -0.66 11.97
C ILE A 213 -9.28 -1.21 11.19
N LEU A 214 -9.88 -0.36 10.37
CA LEU A 214 -10.88 -0.76 9.38
C LEU A 214 -10.21 -0.77 8.01
N GLY A 215 -10.34 -1.88 7.27
CA GLY A 215 -9.71 -1.99 5.98
C GLY A 215 -10.36 -2.99 5.04
N VAL A 216 -10.16 -2.72 3.76
CA VAL A 216 -10.69 -3.49 2.63
C VAL A 216 -9.60 -3.80 1.61
N LEU A 217 -8.36 -3.39 1.89
CA LEU A 217 -7.24 -3.63 0.98
C LEU A 217 -6.89 -5.12 0.94
N PRO A 218 -6.59 -5.66 -0.25
CA PRO A 218 -6.25 -7.06 -0.40
C PRO A 218 -5.00 -7.47 0.41
N GLN A 219 -5.10 -8.55 1.18
CA GLN A 219 -4.00 -9.07 2.00
C GLN A 219 -2.87 -9.68 1.17
N PHE A 220 -3.10 -9.99 -0.10
CA PHE A 220 -2.04 -10.41 -1.03
C PHE A 220 -1.18 -9.25 -1.53
N HIS A 221 -1.56 -8.00 -1.27
CA HIS A 221 -0.77 -6.81 -1.59
C HIS A 221 0.03 -6.35 -0.38
N SER A 222 1.22 -5.80 -0.57
CA SER A 222 2.11 -5.38 0.53
C SER A 222 1.43 -4.44 1.54
N PHE A 223 0.58 -3.53 1.07
CA PHE A 223 -0.15 -2.59 1.91
C PHE A 223 -1.18 -3.33 2.80
N GLY A 224 -1.99 -4.21 2.23
CA GLY A 224 -2.93 -5.04 2.99
C GLY A 224 -2.23 -6.04 3.92
N LEU A 225 -1.13 -6.64 3.46
CA LEU A 225 -0.35 -7.57 4.27
C LEU A 225 0.26 -6.88 5.50
N THR A 226 1.01 -5.80 5.31
CA THR A 226 1.75 -5.18 6.40
C THR A 226 0.86 -4.31 7.28
N VAL A 227 0.12 -3.37 6.68
CA VAL A 227 -0.61 -2.36 7.46
C VAL A 227 -1.94 -2.88 8.00
N LEU A 228 -2.70 -3.68 7.23
CA LEU A 228 -3.98 -4.21 7.72
C LEU A 228 -3.84 -5.52 8.50
N THR A 229 -2.78 -6.30 8.27
CA THR A 229 -2.66 -7.64 8.87
C THR A 229 -1.57 -7.70 9.92
N MET A 230 -0.31 -7.43 9.54
CA MET A 230 0.82 -7.60 10.46
C MET A 230 0.85 -6.53 11.55
N LEU A 231 0.61 -5.28 11.22
CA LEU A 231 0.63 -4.17 12.17
C LEU A 231 -0.37 -4.39 13.34
N PRO A 232 -1.67 -4.61 13.12
CA PRO A 232 -2.59 -4.79 14.25
C PRO A 232 -2.28 -6.05 15.07
N LEU A 233 -1.90 -7.16 14.45
CA LEU A 233 -1.59 -8.38 15.18
C LEU A 233 -0.29 -8.26 16.00
N ALA A 234 0.74 -7.61 15.47
CA ALA A 234 2.02 -7.43 16.15
C ALA A 234 1.94 -6.42 17.29
N THR A 235 1.07 -5.41 17.22
CA THR A 235 0.85 -4.40 18.26
C THR A 235 -0.24 -4.78 19.26
N GLY A 236 -0.99 -5.87 18.99
CA GLY A 236 -2.13 -6.30 19.81
C GLY A 236 -3.39 -5.45 19.59
N ALA A 237 -3.43 -4.64 18.55
CA ALA A 237 -4.61 -3.93 18.07
C ALA A 237 -5.64 -4.89 17.46
N ARG A 238 -6.79 -4.36 17.08
CA ARG A 238 -7.87 -5.12 16.42
C ARG A 238 -7.98 -4.72 14.96
N ALA A 239 -8.60 -5.59 14.15
CA ALA A 239 -8.88 -5.31 12.77
C ALA A 239 -10.31 -5.68 12.39
N VAL A 240 -10.92 -4.90 11.52
CA VAL A 240 -12.20 -5.19 10.87
C VAL A 240 -11.93 -5.27 9.37
N TYR A 241 -12.24 -6.41 8.76
CA TYR A 241 -12.02 -6.68 7.35
C TYR A 241 -13.33 -6.82 6.59
N THR A 242 -13.34 -6.40 5.35
CA THR A 242 -14.31 -6.85 4.37
C THR A 242 -13.59 -7.26 3.09
N ALA A 243 -14.02 -8.38 2.50
CA ALA A 243 -13.36 -8.94 1.32
C ALA A 243 -13.58 -8.10 0.04
N ARG A 244 -14.63 -7.29 0.02
CA ARG A 244 -14.99 -6.43 -1.12
C ARG A 244 -15.30 -5.03 -0.63
N PHE A 245 -14.83 -4.04 -1.36
CA PHE A 245 -15.19 -2.66 -1.12
C PHE A 245 -16.64 -2.40 -1.57
N VAL A 246 -17.50 -2.14 -0.60
CA VAL A 246 -18.85 -1.63 -0.79
C VAL A 246 -18.99 -0.41 0.12
N PRO A 247 -19.11 0.82 -0.42
CA PRO A 247 -19.05 2.05 0.37
C PRO A 247 -20.02 2.07 1.56
N ARG A 248 -21.29 1.69 1.36
CA ARG A 248 -22.30 1.63 2.44
C ARG A 248 -21.91 0.66 3.55
N LYS A 249 -21.43 -0.53 3.17
CA LYS A 249 -20.99 -1.52 4.15
C LYS A 249 -19.82 -1.02 4.99
N LEU A 250 -18.90 -0.25 4.40
CA LEU A 250 -17.78 0.32 5.14
C LEU A 250 -18.25 1.34 6.19
N VAL A 251 -19.27 2.14 5.86
CA VAL A 251 -19.92 3.05 6.80
C VAL A 251 -20.63 2.27 7.93
N GLU A 252 -21.36 1.21 7.61
CA GLU A 252 -22.01 0.34 8.60
C GLU A 252 -20.99 -0.27 9.57
N LEU A 253 -19.88 -0.79 9.06
CA LEU A 253 -18.79 -1.33 9.87
C LEU A 253 -18.12 -0.25 10.74
N ALA A 254 -18.00 0.98 10.24
CA ALA A 254 -17.49 2.10 11.03
C ALA A 254 -18.44 2.47 12.18
N LYS A 255 -19.75 2.50 11.94
CA LYS A 255 -20.78 2.71 12.97
C LYS A 255 -20.78 1.62 14.03
N GLU A 256 -20.74 0.35 13.61
CA GLU A 256 -20.82 -0.80 14.51
C GLU A 256 -19.57 -0.95 15.37
N HIS A 257 -18.40 -0.85 14.74
CA HIS A 257 -17.15 -1.23 15.41
C HIS A 257 -16.33 -0.06 15.93
N LYS A 258 -16.65 1.18 15.53
CA LYS A 258 -15.96 2.42 15.95
C LYS A 258 -14.44 2.30 15.81
N PRO A 259 -13.91 2.06 14.59
CA PRO A 259 -12.48 1.95 14.36
C PRO A 259 -11.77 3.27 14.66
N THR A 260 -10.49 3.20 15.03
CA THR A 260 -9.64 4.38 15.26
C THR A 260 -8.82 4.75 14.03
N ALA A 261 -8.70 3.83 13.07
CA ALA A 261 -7.95 4.03 11.84
C ALA A 261 -8.73 3.50 10.63
N LEU A 262 -8.69 4.23 9.52
CA LEU A 262 -9.20 3.81 8.22
C LEU A 262 -8.05 3.86 7.20
N VAL A 263 -7.81 2.75 6.51
CA VAL A 263 -6.76 2.64 5.48
C VAL A 263 -7.39 2.22 4.16
N ALA A 264 -7.26 3.08 3.17
CA ALA A 264 -7.85 2.87 1.85
C ALA A 264 -7.03 3.55 0.75
N ILE A 265 -7.48 3.41 -0.50
CA ILE A 265 -6.93 4.11 -1.67
C ILE A 265 -7.82 5.32 -2.04
N PRO A 266 -7.32 6.28 -2.82
CA PRO A 266 -8.06 7.49 -3.19
C PRO A 266 -9.44 7.25 -3.78
N SER A 267 -9.58 6.25 -4.67
CA SER A 267 -10.86 5.91 -5.30
C SER A 267 -11.93 5.46 -4.28
N MET A 268 -11.52 4.81 -3.19
CA MET A 268 -12.44 4.41 -2.11
C MET A 268 -12.90 5.61 -1.29
N TYR A 269 -12.02 6.56 -0.97
CA TYR A 269 -12.39 7.83 -0.33
C TYR A 269 -13.33 8.65 -1.21
N ASN A 270 -13.07 8.67 -2.52
CA ASN A 270 -13.96 9.30 -3.48
C ASN A 270 -15.38 8.69 -3.45
N ALA A 271 -15.48 7.37 -3.41
CA ALA A 271 -16.77 6.69 -3.32
C ALA A 271 -17.50 6.96 -1.99
N LEU A 272 -16.77 7.02 -0.86
CA LEU A 272 -17.36 7.36 0.44
C LEU A 272 -17.92 8.79 0.49
N ARG A 273 -17.17 9.78 -0.05
CA ARG A 273 -17.64 11.17 -0.05
C ARG A 273 -18.91 11.38 -0.90
N LEU A 274 -19.14 10.55 -1.91
CA LEU A 274 -20.31 10.63 -2.79
C LEU A 274 -21.58 9.98 -2.19
N LEU A 275 -21.48 9.21 -1.11
CA LEU A 275 -22.65 8.64 -0.44
C LEU A 275 -23.51 9.77 0.18
N LYS A 276 -24.80 9.80 -0.15
CA LYS A 276 -25.75 10.82 0.34
C LYS A 276 -26.10 10.64 1.82
N ASP A 277 -26.08 9.40 2.30
CA ASP A 277 -26.55 8.93 3.60
C ASP A 277 -25.40 8.68 4.62
N ALA A 278 -24.21 9.17 4.34
CA ALA A 278 -23.08 9.13 5.25
C ALA A 278 -22.66 10.54 5.71
N ASP A 279 -22.35 10.68 7.00
CA ASP A 279 -21.97 11.94 7.61
C ASP A 279 -20.74 11.81 8.54
N LYS A 280 -20.33 12.93 9.14
CA LYS A 280 -19.17 12.99 10.05
C LYS A 280 -19.31 12.13 11.32
N GLN A 281 -20.54 11.87 11.79
CA GLN A 281 -20.76 11.08 13.01
C GLN A 281 -20.42 9.60 12.76
N ASP A 282 -20.56 9.14 11.53
CA ASP A 282 -20.25 7.78 11.14
C ASP A 282 -18.77 7.41 11.33
N PHE A 283 -17.91 8.41 11.23
CA PHE A 283 -16.47 8.29 11.34
C PHE A 283 -15.86 9.02 12.56
N ALA A 284 -16.68 9.44 13.52
CA ALA A 284 -16.24 10.22 14.67
C ALA A 284 -15.19 9.52 15.56
N SER A 285 -15.05 8.21 15.46
CA SER A 285 -14.05 7.43 16.22
C SER A 285 -12.67 7.41 15.57
N LEU A 286 -12.57 7.82 14.30
CA LEU A 286 -11.30 7.82 13.57
C LEU A 286 -10.37 8.91 14.11
N ARG A 287 -9.18 8.52 14.52
CA ARG A 287 -8.11 9.44 14.89
C ARG A 287 -7.10 9.65 13.76
N PHE A 288 -7.07 8.74 12.76
CA PHE A 288 -6.35 8.96 11.52
C PHE A 288 -6.92 8.14 10.38
N VAL A 289 -6.78 8.72 9.19
CA VAL A 289 -7.25 8.17 7.92
C VAL A 289 -6.08 8.21 6.95
N VAL A 290 -5.75 7.05 6.35
CA VAL A 290 -4.53 6.90 5.55
C VAL A 290 -4.86 6.56 4.12
N SER A 291 -4.34 7.35 3.19
CA SER A 291 -4.37 7.07 1.76
C SER A 291 -2.98 6.69 1.26
N GLY A 292 -2.90 5.64 0.45
CA GLY A 292 -1.65 5.21 -0.18
C GLY A 292 -1.89 4.35 -1.42
N GLY A 293 -0.79 3.94 -2.05
CA GLY A 293 -0.82 3.12 -3.27
C GLY A 293 -1.00 3.91 -4.56
N GLU A 294 -1.62 5.08 -4.49
CA GLU A 294 -1.83 6.02 -5.60
C GLU A 294 -1.74 7.46 -5.07
N PRO A 295 -1.46 8.43 -5.93
CA PRO A 295 -1.54 9.84 -5.57
C PRO A 295 -2.95 10.23 -5.14
N LEU A 296 -3.08 11.01 -4.08
CA LEU A 296 -4.35 11.51 -3.60
C LEU A 296 -4.75 12.77 -4.38
N PRO A 297 -5.82 12.74 -5.20
CA PRO A 297 -6.29 13.94 -5.88
C PRO A 297 -6.80 14.98 -4.89
N ALA A 298 -6.47 16.26 -5.11
CA ALA A 298 -6.92 17.36 -4.25
C ALA A 298 -8.44 17.39 -4.10
N ALA A 299 -9.19 17.19 -5.19
CA ALA A 299 -10.64 17.14 -5.16
C ALA A 299 -11.22 16.02 -4.28
N VAL A 300 -10.50 14.91 -4.12
CA VAL A 300 -10.91 13.81 -3.22
C VAL A 300 -10.61 14.20 -1.78
N TYR A 301 -9.43 14.76 -1.52
CA TYR A 301 -9.05 15.25 -0.20
C TYR A 301 -10.01 16.33 0.31
N ASP A 302 -10.20 17.41 -0.49
CA ASP A 302 -11.03 18.55 -0.13
C ASP A 302 -12.50 18.13 0.11
N GLY A 303 -13.07 17.35 -0.81
CA GLY A 303 -14.46 16.91 -0.68
C GLY A 303 -14.70 15.88 0.43
N PHE A 304 -13.71 15.08 0.79
CA PHE A 304 -13.79 14.17 1.94
C PHE A 304 -13.69 14.97 3.24
N HIS A 305 -12.77 15.93 3.31
CA HIS A 305 -12.61 16.82 4.45
C HIS A 305 -13.85 17.71 4.67
N GLU A 306 -14.39 18.31 3.61
CA GLU A 306 -15.62 19.12 3.69
C GLU A 306 -16.80 18.31 4.26
N LYS A 307 -16.96 17.07 3.78
CA LYS A 307 -18.09 16.23 4.18
C LYS A 307 -17.96 15.66 5.59
N PHE A 308 -16.79 15.14 5.95
CA PHE A 308 -16.59 14.37 7.18
C PHE A 308 -15.81 15.14 8.25
N GLY A 309 -15.16 16.24 7.92
CA GLY A 309 -14.31 17.00 8.84
C GLY A 309 -13.02 16.30 9.21
N ILE A 310 -12.56 15.34 8.39
CA ILE A 310 -11.41 14.47 8.66
C ILE A 310 -10.34 14.68 7.58
N GLU A 311 -9.10 14.86 8.00
CA GLU A 311 -7.94 14.91 7.10
C GLU A 311 -7.55 13.51 6.63
N ILE A 312 -7.26 13.36 5.34
CA ILE A 312 -6.66 12.14 4.80
C ILE A 312 -5.14 12.32 4.82
N ASN A 313 -4.44 11.49 5.58
CA ASN A 313 -2.99 11.50 5.66
C ASN A 313 -2.39 10.66 4.53
N GLU A 314 -1.65 11.30 3.63
CA GLU A 314 -1.05 10.60 2.50
C GLU A 314 0.23 9.88 2.93
N GLY A 315 0.38 8.63 2.46
CA GLY A 315 1.58 7.82 2.66
C GLY A 315 2.14 7.28 1.35
N TYR A 316 3.44 7.04 1.33
CA TYR A 316 4.17 6.54 0.18
C TYR A 316 4.98 5.29 0.54
N GLY A 317 5.13 4.44 -0.46
CA GLY A 317 5.95 3.25 -0.38
C GLY A 317 5.74 2.32 -1.56
N LEU A 318 6.56 1.29 -1.61
CA LEU A 318 6.59 0.29 -2.66
C LEU A 318 6.55 -1.11 -2.04
N THR A 319 6.24 -2.12 -2.83
CA THR A 319 6.36 -3.51 -2.35
C THR A 319 7.78 -3.81 -1.88
N GLU A 320 8.77 -3.28 -2.58
CA GLU A 320 10.20 -3.38 -2.30
C GLU A 320 10.63 -2.71 -0.98
N THR A 321 9.73 -1.94 -0.36
CA THR A 321 10.01 -1.22 0.90
C THR A 321 9.14 -1.68 2.09
N ALA A 322 8.41 -2.78 1.97
CA ALA A 322 7.65 -3.56 2.97
C ALA A 322 6.43 -2.91 3.68
N PRO A 323 5.58 -2.01 3.19
CA PRO A 323 5.79 -1.13 2.06
C PRO A 323 6.11 0.32 2.43
N VAL A 324 5.77 0.81 3.66
CA VAL A 324 5.67 2.25 3.97
C VAL A 324 7.04 2.86 4.19
N THR A 325 7.33 3.95 3.50
CA THR A 325 8.58 4.71 3.67
C THR A 325 8.35 6.11 4.20
N ASN A 326 7.29 6.76 3.75
CA ASN A 326 6.91 8.11 4.15
C ASN A 326 5.44 8.14 4.55
N TRP A 327 5.12 8.99 5.49
CA TRP A 327 3.74 9.16 5.93
C TRP A 327 3.55 10.53 6.59
N CYS A 328 2.51 11.26 6.17
CA CYS A 328 2.06 12.45 6.86
C CYS A 328 1.40 12.07 8.19
N ARG A 329 1.87 12.63 9.28
CA ARG A 329 1.19 12.47 10.57
C ARG A 329 -0.13 13.23 10.58
N PRO A 330 -1.11 12.84 11.43
CA PRO A 330 -2.23 13.70 11.75
C PRO A 330 -1.74 15.09 12.15
N HIS A 331 -2.42 16.14 11.65
CA HIS A 331 -2.06 17.56 11.84
C HIS A 331 -0.76 18.05 11.17
N GLU A 332 -0.03 17.15 10.47
CA GLU A 332 1.11 17.51 9.62
C GLU A 332 0.80 17.33 8.12
N GLN A 333 -0.45 17.09 7.78
CA GLN A 333 -0.86 16.86 6.40
C GLN A 333 -0.60 18.09 5.53
N ARG A 334 0.03 17.86 4.38
CA ARG A 334 0.27 18.86 3.34
C ARG A 334 -0.19 18.29 2.01
N GLN A 335 -0.94 19.07 1.26
CA GLN A 335 -1.34 18.66 -0.09
C GLN A 335 -0.12 18.42 -0.97
N LYS A 336 -0.20 17.40 -1.83
CA LYS A 336 0.88 16.95 -2.75
C LYS A 336 2.15 16.48 -2.05
N CYS A 337 2.07 16.14 -0.78
CA CYS A 337 3.17 15.68 0.03
C CYS A 337 2.83 14.34 0.68
N VAL A 338 3.76 13.41 0.64
CA VAL A 338 3.60 12.07 1.23
C VAL A 338 4.26 11.96 2.62
N GLY A 339 4.60 13.08 3.23
CA GLY A 339 5.17 13.14 4.58
C GLY A 339 6.66 12.95 4.63
N LYS A 340 7.17 12.78 5.84
CA LYS A 340 8.58 12.54 6.12
C LYS A 340 8.89 11.05 6.11
N ALA A 341 10.17 10.73 5.92
CA ALA A 341 10.66 9.37 6.03
C ALA A 341 10.42 8.81 7.43
N LEU A 342 10.00 7.54 7.51
CA LEU A 342 9.83 6.84 8.77
C LEU A 342 11.18 6.63 9.49
N PRO A 343 11.19 6.48 10.82
CA PRO A 343 12.42 6.32 11.59
C PRO A 343 13.35 5.22 11.06
N GLY A 344 14.64 5.53 10.89
CA GLY A 344 15.65 4.60 10.40
C GLY A 344 15.67 4.40 8.88
N ILE A 345 14.90 5.18 8.12
CA ILE A 345 15.02 5.27 6.68
C ILE A 345 15.88 6.48 6.33
N ASP A 346 16.99 6.23 5.65
CA ASP A 346 17.82 7.24 5.05
C ASP A 346 17.33 7.48 3.60
N GLN A 347 16.91 8.70 3.31
CA GLN A 347 16.29 9.09 2.06
C GLN A 347 17.03 10.27 1.43
N ARG A 348 17.26 10.19 0.12
CA ARG A 348 17.88 11.26 -0.65
C ARG A 348 17.29 11.39 -2.03
N ILE A 349 17.46 12.57 -2.61
CA ILE A 349 17.10 12.88 -3.98
C ILE A 349 18.39 12.91 -4.79
N VAL A 350 18.42 12.20 -5.92
CA VAL A 350 19.63 12.03 -6.73
C VAL A 350 19.36 12.48 -8.16
N GLY A 351 20.21 13.38 -8.64
CA GLY A 351 20.18 13.90 -9.99
C GLY A 351 20.63 12.88 -11.04
N PRO A 352 20.44 13.18 -12.33
CA PRO A 352 20.85 12.30 -13.42
C PRO A 352 22.37 12.10 -13.53
N ASP A 353 23.16 13.00 -12.95
CA ASP A 353 24.63 12.93 -12.85
C ASP A 353 25.10 12.09 -11.62
N GLY A 354 24.16 11.52 -10.86
CA GLY A 354 24.44 10.73 -9.67
C GLY A 354 24.71 11.53 -8.40
N LYS A 355 24.63 12.87 -8.45
CA LYS A 355 24.84 13.72 -7.26
C LYS A 355 23.57 13.81 -6.42
N VAL A 356 23.76 13.88 -5.10
CA VAL A 356 22.67 14.19 -4.18
C VAL A 356 22.30 15.66 -4.33
N LEU A 357 21.01 15.90 -4.53
CA LEU A 357 20.45 17.23 -4.74
C LEU A 357 20.07 17.89 -3.40
N GLY A 358 19.95 19.21 -3.44
CA GLY A 358 19.50 20.03 -2.32
C GLY A 358 17.97 20.06 -2.17
N PRO A 359 17.47 20.81 -1.16
CA PRO A 359 16.04 20.98 -0.96
C PRO A 359 15.35 21.62 -2.19
N ASN A 360 14.14 21.15 -2.47
CA ASN A 360 13.27 21.62 -3.56
C ASN A 360 13.80 21.34 -4.99
N GLU A 361 14.83 20.51 -5.13
CA GLU A 361 15.31 20.06 -6.44
C GLU A 361 14.73 18.67 -6.77
N ASP A 362 14.27 18.50 -8.02
CA ASP A 362 13.67 17.25 -8.49
C ASP A 362 14.74 16.25 -8.94
N GLY A 363 14.67 15.03 -8.45
CA GLY A 363 15.54 13.92 -8.82
C GLY A 363 14.94 12.56 -8.44
N GLU A 364 15.70 11.49 -8.68
CA GLU A 364 15.29 10.16 -8.30
C GLU A 364 15.30 10.01 -6.76
N VAL A 365 14.17 9.56 -6.22
CA VAL A 365 14.08 9.21 -4.80
C VAL A 365 14.84 7.91 -4.57
N ARG A 366 15.86 7.94 -3.71
CA ARG A 366 16.62 6.76 -3.28
C ARG A 366 16.54 6.57 -1.78
N MET A 367 16.49 5.31 -1.35
CA MET A 367 16.26 4.98 0.06
C MET A 367 17.14 3.84 0.54
N LYS A 368 17.53 3.93 1.81
CA LYS A 368 18.22 2.87 2.52
C LYS A 368 17.61 2.72 3.90
N GLY A 369 17.32 1.48 4.32
CA GLY A 369 16.69 1.26 5.60
C GLY A 369 16.43 -0.23 5.87
N PRO A 370 16.03 -0.57 7.11
CA PRO A 370 15.82 -1.96 7.50
C PRO A 370 14.60 -2.60 6.84
N ASN A 371 13.70 -1.82 6.27
CA ASN A 371 12.49 -2.23 5.58
C ASN A 371 12.69 -2.50 4.07
N ILE A 372 13.88 -2.23 3.52
CA ILE A 372 14.16 -2.46 2.10
C ILE A 372 14.33 -3.96 1.83
N MET A 373 13.74 -4.43 0.74
CA MET A 373 13.73 -5.83 0.30
C MET A 373 15.11 -6.48 0.24
N LYS A 374 15.13 -7.80 0.31
CA LYS A 374 16.35 -8.59 0.07
C LYS A 374 16.75 -8.61 -1.42
N GLY A 375 15.78 -8.47 -2.32
CA GLY A 375 15.95 -8.51 -3.77
C GLY A 375 14.76 -9.16 -4.47
N TYR A 376 14.91 -9.40 -5.77
CA TYR A 376 13.94 -10.11 -6.59
C TYR A 376 14.27 -11.61 -6.67
N LEU A 377 13.26 -12.46 -6.50
CA LEU A 377 13.40 -13.91 -6.58
C LEU A 377 13.87 -14.32 -7.99
N ASN A 378 14.90 -15.17 -8.07
CA ASN A 378 15.48 -15.69 -9.30
C ASN A 378 16.01 -14.62 -10.29
N LEU A 379 16.17 -13.35 -9.86
CA LEU A 379 16.57 -12.23 -10.71
C LEU A 379 17.74 -11.44 -10.07
N PRO A 380 18.95 -12.03 -9.98
CA PRO A 380 20.10 -11.39 -9.33
C PRO A 380 20.56 -10.12 -10.05
N ASP A 381 20.59 -10.11 -11.39
CA ASP A 381 21.03 -8.96 -12.17
C ASP A 381 20.05 -7.78 -12.03
N GLU A 382 18.75 -8.06 -12.04
CA GLU A 382 17.73 -7.04 -11.80
C GLU A 382 17.75 -6.52 -10.37
N THR A 383 18.12 -7.38 -9.42
CA THR A 383 18.34 -6.97 -8.03
C THR A 383 19.54 -6.03 -7.94
N ALA A 384 20.67 -6.38 -8.53
CA ALA A 384 21.86 -5.53 -8.55
C ALA A 384 21.57 -4.17 -9.23
N ALA A 385 20.80 -4.17 -10.31
CA ALA A 385 20.48 -2.97 -11.06
C ALA A 385 19.64 -1.93 -10.28
N VAL A 386 18.86 -2.34 -9.28
CA VAL A 386 18.02 -1.43 -8.48
C VAL A 386 18.69 -0.93 -7.20
N PHE A 387 19.93 -1.29 -6.94
CA PHE A 387 20.73 -0.69 -5.87
C PHE A 387 21.88 0.14 -6.47
N ASP A 388 22.22 1.24 -5.82
CA ASP A 388 23.42 1.97 -6.15
C ASP A 388 24.64 1.43 -5.41
N GLU A 389 25.84 1.95 -5.74
CA GLU A 389 27.12 1.51 -5.14
C GLU A 389 27.18 1.71 -3.61
N GLN A 390 26.37 2.60 -3.06
CA GLN A 390 26.28 2.88 -1.62
C GLN A 390 25.17 2.05 -0.95
N GLY A 391 24.48 1.19 -1.71
CA GLY A 391 23.40 0.30 -1.24
C GLY A 391 22.07 1.00 -1.03
N TYR A 392 21.80 2.13 -1.70
CA TYR A 392 20.48 2.74 -1.72
C TYR A 392 19.64 2.12 -2.81
N PHE A 393 18.42 1.78 -2.46
CA PHE A 393 17.41 1.31 -3.39
C PHE A 393 16.93 2.47 -4.27
N LYS A 394 17.04 2.31 -5.58
CA LYS A 394 16.55 3.21 -6.61
C LYS A 394 15.07 2.95 -6.84
N THR A 395 14.20 3.86 -6.40
CA THR A 395 12.75 3.64 -6.45
C THR A 395 12.19 3.74 -7.86
N GLY A 396 12.89 4.44 -8.76
CA GLY A 396 12.38 4.81 -10.08
C GLY A 396 11.28 5.88 -10.02
N ASP A 397 10.98 6.40 -8.84
CA ASP A 397 10.08 7.54 -8.64
C ASP A 397 10.89 8.84 -8.56
N MET A 398 10.36 9.89 -9.17
CA MET A 398 10.90 11.25 -9.10
C MET A 398 10.23 12.01 -7.97
N GLY A 399 11.00 12.83 -7.29
CA GLY A 399 10.47 13.64 -6.21
C GLY A 399 11.48 14.68 -5.72
N ARG A 400 11.07 15.46 -4.75
CA ARG A 400 11.89 16.45 -4.06
C ARG A 400 11.60 16.45 -2.57
N LEU A 401 12.62 16.77 -1.78
CA LEU A 401 12.48 17.04 -0.35
C LEU A 401 12.43 18.56 -0.14
N ASP A 402 11.54 19.00 0.74
CA ASP A 402 11.61 20.38 1.20
C ASP A 402 12.68 20.56 2.31
N GLU A 403 12.91 21.78 2.76
CA GLU A 403 13.87 22.12 3.84
C GLU A 403 13.54 21.44 5.17
N GLN A 404 12.30 20.99 5.36
CA GLN A 404 11.84 20.32 6.56
C GLN A 404 11.85 18.78 6.42
N GLY A 405 12.27 18.24 5.25
CA GLY A 405 12.34 16.82 4.95
C GLY A 405 11.02 16.17 4.54
N PHE A 406 10.02 16.96 4.12
CA PHE A 406 8.81 16.41 3.54
C PHE A 406 9.02 16.06 2.07
N LEU A 407 8.60 14.86 1.69
CA LEU A 407 8.73 14.34 0.33
C LEU A 407 7.49 14.68 -0.50
N ALA A 408 7.71 15.26 -1.67
CA ALA A 408 6.72 15.38 -2.73
C ALA A 408 7.12 14.45 -3.89
N ILE A 409 6.22 13.54 -4.30
CA ILE A 409 6.43 12.68 -5.47
C ILE A 409 5.90 13.41 -6.70
N THR A 410 6.77 13.63 -7.67
CA THR A 410 6.44 14.38 -8.90
C THR A 410 6.10 13.48 -10.09
N GLY A 411 6.58 12.21 -10.09
CA GLY A 411 6.24 11.26 -11.14
C GLY A 411 7.05 9.98 -11.10
N ARG A 412 7.05 9.24 -12.21
CA ARG A 412 7.90 8.08 -12.42
C ARG A 412 8.85 8.30 -13.57
N ILE A 413 10.11 7.93 -13.40
CA ILE A 413 11.15 8.06 -14.43
C ILE A 413 10.70 7.40 -15.74
N LYS A 414 10.13 6.20 -15.66
CA LYS A 414 9.68 5.44 -16.84
C LYS A 414 8.43 5.98 -17.53
N GLU A 415 7.68 6.85 -16.87
CA GLU A 415 6.48 7.49 -17.40
C GLU A 415 6.75 8.94 -17.86
N MET A 416 7.96 9.44 -17.60
CA MET A 416 8.37 10.80 -17.98
C MET A 416 8.40 10.94 -19.50
N LEU A 417 7.80 12.00 -20.00
CA LEU A 417 7.79 12.40 -21.40
C LEU A 417 8.89 13.43 -21.64
N ILE A 418 9.55 13.36 -22.79
CA ILE A 418 10.52 14.37 -23.21
C ILE A 418 9.88 15.22 -24.32
N ILE A 419 9.33 16.37 -23.94
CA ILE A 419 8.60 17.25 -24.84
C ILE A 419 9.43 18.51 -25.13
N GLY A 420 9.95 18.61 -26.35
CA GLY A 420 10.77 19.74 -26.73
C GLY A 420 12.07 19.89 -25.93
N GLY A 421 12.60 18.78 -25.40
CA GLY A 421 13.80 18.76 -24.56
C GLY A 421 13.52 18.92 -23.05
N GLU A 422 12.27 19.15 -22.66
CA GLU A 422 11.87 19.33 -21.28
C GLU A 422 11.24 18.05 -20.70
N ASN A 423 11.54 17.76 -19.43
CA ASN A 423 10.96 16.64 -18.70
C ASN A 423 9.53 16.98 -18.24
N VAL A 424 8.56 16.22 -18.72
CA VAL A 424 7.15 16.39 -18.40
C VAL A 424 6.59 15.11 -17.77
N PHE A 425 5.99 15.24 -16.60
CA PHE A 425 5.35 14.09 -15.94
C PHE A 425 3.86 14.04 -16.27
N PRO A 426 3.32 12.90 -16.75
CA PRO A 426 1.89 12.71 -17.01
C PRO A 426 1.00 13.17 -15.87
N ARG A 427 1.41 12.89 -14.63
CA ARG A 427 0.68 13.25 -13.42
C ARG A 427 0.40 14.74 -13.30
N GLU A 428 1.34 15.59 -13.70
CA GLU A 428 1.19 17.05 -13.61
C GLU A 428 0.04 17.55 -14.50
N ILE A 429 -0.09 16.95 -15.67
CA ILE A 429 -1.17 17.24 -16.62
C ILE A 429 -2.50 16.67 -16.11
N GLU A 430 -2.48 15.42 -15.62
CA GLU A 430 -3.66 14.75 -15.06
C GLU A 430 -4.23 15.50 -13.86
N GLU A 431 -3.37 16.03 -12.98
CA GLU A 431 -3.82 16.84 -11.83
C GLU A 431 -4.57 18.12 -12.27
N VAL A 432 -4.18 18.72 -13.36
CA VAL A 432 -4.85 19.91 -13.93
C VAL A 432 -6.18 19.51 -14.57
N LEU A 433 -6.19 18.47 -15.39
CA LEU A 433 -7.42 17.96 -16.02
C LEU A 433 -8.45 17.53 -14.98
N ASN A 434 -8.03 16.82 -13.94
CA ASN A 434 -8.92 16.30 -12.88
C ASN A 434 -9.54 17.41 -11.99
N ARG A 435 -9.06 18.65 -12.08
CA ARG A 435 -9.68 19.82 -11.42
C ARG A 435 -10.81 20.43 -12.21
N HIS A 436 -10.90 20.12 -13.51
CA HIS A 436 -11.97 20.65 -14.32
C HIS A 436 -13.33 20.04 -13.91
N GLU A 437 -14.37 20.87 -13.91
CA GLU A 437 -15.69 20.46 -13.41
C GLU A 437 -16.33 19.27 -14.15
N SER A 438 -16.07 19.14 -15.46
CA SER A 438 -16.61 18.03 -16.27
C SER A 438 -15.82 16.74 -16.15
N VAL A 439 -14.56 16.77 -15.65
CA VAL A 439 -13.68 15.62 -15.62
C VAL A 439 -13.93 14.78 -14.38
N LYS A 440 -14.12 13.48 -14.58
CA LYS A 440 -14.19 12.48 -13.53
C LYS A 440 -12.79 11.96 -13.17
N ASP A 441 -12.01 11.59 -14.20
CA ASP A 441 -10.63 11.12 -14.07
C ASP A 441 -9.91 11.22 -15.42
N SER A 442 -8.57 11.21 -15.42
CA SER A 442 -7.77 11.32 -16.63
C SER A 442 -6.51 10.47 -16.57
N ALA A 443 -6.00 10.12 -17.74
CA ALA A 443 -4.70 9.47 -17.90
C ALA A 443 -3.95 10.08 -19.09
N VAL A 444 -2.66 10.30 -18.92
CA VAL A 444 -1.80 10.90 -19.95
C VAL A 444 -0.70 9.91 -20.34
N ILE A 445 -0.48 9.77 -21.64
CA ILE A 445 0.62 9.00 -22.23
C ILE A 445 1.44 9.85 -23.21
N GLY A 446 2.65 9.42 -23.50
CA GLY A 446 3.45 9.99 -24.59
C GLY A 446 2.99 9.50 -25.96
N MET A 447 2.98 10.39 -26.92
CA MET A 447 2.80 10.08 -28.33
C MET A 447 3.99 10.64 -29.11
N HIS A 448 4.57 9.83 -29.99
CA HIS A 448 5.70 10.29 -30.80
C HIS A 448 5.28 11.39 -31.79
N ASP A 449 6.05 12.45 -31.84
CA ASP A 449 5.89 13.57 -32.77
C ASP A 449 7.20 13.84 -33.51
N GLY A 450 7.15 13.84 -34.82
CA GLY A 450 8.36 13.98 -35.67
C GLY A 450 9.15 15.25 -35.51
N MET A 451 8.57 16.33 -34.94
CA MET A 451 9.23 17.62 -34.74
C MET A 451 9.63 17.88 -33.28
N ARG A 452 8.91 17.35 -32.31
CA ARG A 452 9.08 17.63 -30.88
C ARG A 452 9.58 16.46 -30.05
N GLY A 453 9.84 15.31 -30.69
CA GLY A 453 10.18 14.05 -30.02
C GLY A 453 8.94 13.36 -29.46
N GLU A 454 8.42 13.85 -28.35
CA GLU A 454 7.16 13.39 -27.77
C GLU A 454 6.19 14.56 -27.56
N VAL A 455 4.90 14.24 -27.49
CA VAL A 455 3.81 15.14 -27.07
C VAL A 455 2.87 14.40 -26.14
N ALA A 456 2.20 15.12 -25.26
CA ALA A 456 1.22 14.52 -24.36
C ALA A 456 -0.10 14.23 -25.10
N LEU A 457 -0.63 13.02 -24.90
CA LEU A 457 -1.96 12.57 -25.29
C LEU A 457 -2.74 12.25 -24.03
N ALA A 458 -3.88 12.91 -23.80
CA ALA A 458 -4.73 12.69 -22.63
C ALA A 458 -5.97 11.88 -22.99
N PHE A 459 -6.36 10.99 -22.09
CA PHE A 459 -7.64 10.29 -22.09
C PHE A 459 -8.44 10.75 -20.88
N VAL A 460 -9.72 11.07 -21.06
CA VAL A 460 -10.56 11.67 -20.04
C VAL A 460 -11.86 10.90 -19.89
N GLU A 461 -12.19 10.47 -18.68
CA GLU A 461 -13.55 10.10 -18.29
C GLU A 461 -14.28 11.36 -17.85
N VAL A 462 -15.50 11.59 -18.34
CA VAL A 462 -16.34 12.69 -17.87
C VAL A 462 -17.28 12.25 -16.74
N LYS A 463 -17.69 13.21 -15.92
CA LYS A 463 -18.70 12.97 -14.89
C LYS A 463 -20.06 12.68 -15.52
N GLU A 464 -20.90 11.94 -14.84
CA GLU A 464 -22.26 11.65 -15.28
C GLU A 464 -23.04 12.95 -15.55
N GLY A 465 -23.61 13.06 -16.74
CA GLY A 465 -24.34 14.26 -17.20
C GLY A 465 -23.48 15.41 -17.68
N ALA A 466 -22.14 15.30 -17.62
CA ALA A 466 -21.25 16.31 -18.18
C ALA A 466 -20.97 16.06 -19.67
N THR A 467 -20.77 17.14 -20.41
CA THR A 467 -20.41 17.07 -21.83
C THR A 467 -18.90 17.13 -21.99
N PHE A 468 -18.36 16.30 -22.89
CA PHE A 468 -16.96 16.36 -23.27
C PHE A 468 -16.73 17.52 -24.27
N ASP A 469 -15.78 18.38 -23.95
CA ASP A 469 -15.33 19.47 -24.84
C ASP A 469 -13.79 19.54 -24.78
N GLU A 470 -13.16 19.03 -25.83
CA GLU A 470 -11.70 19.02 -25.96
C GLU A 470 -11.10 20.42 -25.94
N GLN A 471 -11.76 21.40 -26.61
CA GLN A 471 -11.24 22.76 -26.71
C GLN A 471 -11.30 23.50 -25.38
N ALA A 472 -12.39 23.31 -24.63
CA ALA A 472 -12.51 23.84 -23.27
C ALA A 472 -11.44 23.25 -22.34
N LEU A 473 -11.20 21.93 -22.39
CA LEU A 473 -10.17 21.27 -21.59
C LEU A 473 -8.76 21.72 -21.98
N LYS A 474 -8.47 21.93 -23.27
CA LYS A 474 -7.19 22.50 -23.73
C LYS A 474 -7.02 23.95 -23.28
N ALA A 475 -8.07 24.76 -23.31
CA ALA A 475 -8.04 26.13 -22.81
C ALA A 475 -7.75 26.13 -21.31
N TRP A 476 -8.45 25.29 -20.53
CA TRP A 476 -8.20 25.11 -19.12
C TRP A 476 -6.75 24.72 -18.81
N CYS A 477 -6.18 23.78 -19.56
CA CYS A 477 -4.76 23.42 -19.42
C CYS A 477 -3.83 24.61 -19.69
N ARG A 478 -4.09 25.42 -20.73
CA ARG A 478 -3.24 26.59 -21.05
C ARG A 478 -3.22 27.63 -19.93
N GLU A 479 -4.27 27.75 -19.16
CA GLU A 479 -4.36 28.68 -18.03
C GLU A 479 -3.61 28.18 -16.78
N HIS A 480 -3.38 26.85 -16.67
CA HIS A 480 -2.90 26.25 -15.42
C HIS A 480 -1.53 25.57 -15.53
N ILE A 481 -1.02 25.30 -16.75
CA ILE A 481 0.29 24.68 -16.96
C ILE A 481 1.03 25.35 -18.13
N ALA A 482 2.35 25.16 -18.16
CA ALA A 482 3.19 25.69 -19.24
C ALA A 482 2.72 25.16 -20.61
N GLY A 483 2.78 26.02 -21.64
CA GLY A 483 2.21 25.72 -22.95
C GLY A 483 2.75 24.45 -23.63
N PHE A 484 4.00 24.06 -23.38
CA PHE A 484 4.58 22.84 -23.92
C PHE A 484 4.04 21.56 -23.24
N LYS A 485 3.47 21.67 -22.03
CA LYS A 485 2.82 20.58 -21.28
C LYS A 485 1.37 20.36 -21.67
N VAL A 486 0.75 21.30 -22.40
CA VAL A 486 -0.65 21.18 -22.81
C VAL A 486 -0.79 19.98 -23.76
N PRO A 487 -1.71 19.04 -23.49
CA PRO A 487 -1.91 17.88 -24.35
C PRO A 487 -2.20 18.30 -25.80
N ARG A 488 -1.55 17.63 -26.74
CA ARG A 488 -1.82 17.83 -28.17
C ARG A 488 -3.24 17.42 -28.51
N ASP A 489 -3.67 16.25 -27.98
CA ASP A 489 -5.01 15.72 -28.12
C ASP A 489 -5.56 15.32 -26.75
N ILE A 490 -6.86 15.55 -26.54
CA ILE A 490 -7.59 15.06 -25.38
C ILE A 490 -8.74 14.22 -25.92
N ARG A 491 -8.81 12.94 -25.54
CA ARG A 491 -9.79 11.99 -26.05
C ARG A 491 -10.75 11.56 -24.96
N LEU A 492 -12.02 11.48 -25.30
CA LEU A 492 -13.03 10.89 -24.45
C LEU A 492 -12.83 9.38 -24.39
N ILE A 493 -12.87 8.82 -23.21
CA ILE A 493 -12.93 7.37 -22.97
C ILE A 493 -14.06 7.08 -21.99
N LYS A 494 -14.83 6.03 -22.25
CA LYS A 494 -15.95 5.63 -21.38
C LYS A 494 -15.45 5.18 -19.99
N GLU A 495 -14.38 4.41 -19.96
CA GLU A 495 -13.77 3.91 -18.74
C GLU A 495 -12.25 3.73 -18.92
N LEU A 496 -11.46 4.36 -18.06
CA LEU A 496 -10.01 4.18 -18.04
C LEU A 496 -9.64 2.77 -17.58
N PRO A 497 -8.69 2.09 -18.25
CA PRO A 497 -8.28 0.76 -17.88
C PRO A 497 -7.62 0.79 -16.50
N ARG A 498 -8.18 0.05 -15.57
CA ARG A 498 -7.69 -0.03 -14.19
C ARG A 498 -7.23 -1.44 -13.86
N ASN A 499 -6.26 -1.52 -12.98
CA ASN A 499 -5.91 -2.78 -12.36
C ASN A 499 -6.97 -3.10 -11.27
N PRO A 500 -6.96 -4.32 -10.74
CA PRO A 500 -7.92 -4.74 -9.73
C PRO A 500 -7.83 -4.00 -8.38
N THR A 501 -6.75 -3.27 -8.14
CA THR A 501 -6.64 -2.37 -6.98
C THR A 501 -7.17 -0.96 -7.29
N GLY A 502 -7.72 -0.73 -8.49
CA GLY A 502 -8.28 0.54 -8.94
C GLY A 502 -7.30 1.44 -9.68
N LYS A 503 -6.00 1.13 -9.69
CA LYS A 503 -4.96 1.94 -10.31
C LYS A 503 -5.05 1.93 -11.83
N ILE A 504 -4.98 3.12 -12.47
CA ILE A 504 -4.99 3.28 -13.93
C ILE A 504 -3.78 2.58 -14.55
N MET A 505 -4.05 1.75 -15.56
CA MET A 505 -3.05 1.01 -16.32
C MET A 505 -2.71 1.74 -17.63
N ARG A 506 -1.86 2.78 -17.58
CA ARG A 506 -1.46 3.56 -18.76
C ARG A 506 -0.92 2.69 -19.90
N ARG A 507 -0.26 1.57 -19.60
CA ARG A 507 0.25 0.61 -20.61
C ARG A 507 -0.82 -0.04 -21.50
N LYS A 508 -2.10 0.06 -21.11
CA LYS A 508 -3.25 -0.40 -21.91
C LYS A 508 -3.83 0.71 -22.77
N LEU A 509 -3.36 1.93 -22.62
CA LEU A 509 -3.69 3.04 -23.48
C LEU A 509 -2.66 3.11 -24.60
N SER A 510 -3.11 3.41 -25.80
CA SER A 510 -2.23 3.63 -26.96
C SER A 510 -2.75 4.80 -27.78
N PRO A 511 -1.88 5.45 -28.62
CA PRO A 511 -2.31 6.49 -29.54
C PRO A 511 -3.35 6.04 -30.58
N GLU A 512 -3.54 4.72 -30.74
CA GLU A 512 -4.53 4.14 -31.66
C GLU A 512 -5.96 4.10 -31.07
N VAL A 513 -6.10 4.24 -29.74
CA VAL A 513 -7.40 4.34 -29.09
C VAL A 513 -8.07 5.64 -29.51
N GLN A 514 -9.15 5.54 -30.29
CA GLN A 514 -9.92 6.69 -30.74
C GLN A 514 -10.83 7.21 -29.63
N SER A 515 -11.22 8.49 -29.75
CA SER A 515 -12.20 9.07 -28.83
C SER A 515 -13.53 8.35 -28.98
N GLU A 516 -14.11 7.94 -27.87
CA GLU A 516 -15.46 7.36 -27.84
C GLU A 516 -16.48 8.51 -27.91
N ALA A 517 -17.30 8.54 -28.95
CA ALA A 517 -18.29 9.60 -29.18
C ALA A 517 -19.53 9.42 -28.29
#